data_cab5a520c48ab641677a4715e8dac77c
#
_entry.id   cab5a520c48ab641677a4715e8dac77c
#
_cell.length_a   1.000
_cell.length_b   1.000
_cell.length_c   1.000
_cell.angle_alpha   90.00
_cell.angle_beta   90.00
_cell.angle_gamma   90.00
#
_symmetry.space_group_name_H-M   'P 1'
#
loop_
_entity.id
_entity.type
_entity.pdbx_description
1 polymer ?
#
loop_
_entity_poly.entity_id
_entity_poly.type
_entity_poly.pdbx_seq_one_letter_code
_entity_poly.pdbx_strand_id
1 'polypeptide(L)'
;MQIALTINAKNAFPHSLNKYWKKAFALLLCILFTLVASAQNHISGIVIDSLSQKPIAKANIMLLKDGKVVTFCRSNDKGEFSLSHSISNLKDLQLQATALEYKKKRIAISTPTNNRIEMVQQIFEMQEVTVKAGPITGVKDTITFDLTRFTSERDNSLKDVLAKLPGVNVDNSGKISVNGKDISRFTVEGLDLSDGKYNKLTENIKAKDVKKAEVIEHDQPIKALRNKVFSDNVAMNVTLKDEARDRLSVTLRPYISVGKPTHIAGSANILQVGKRKQIMYDAIYDRRGRDVAQSGITFVYDFMAPQPVSLSSWYSVPTLRAPIEAERLRFNTSQSYSINRLTKTKNDKELRITADYYRNVLRQNTSNSSTYYFAKIPTTTTEKQQMMLKEDIFNFSIDKKINT
;
A
#
# COMPACT_ATOMS: atom_id res chain seq x y z
N MET A 1 14.97 -8.85 14.99
CA MET A 1 14.99 -10.27 15.37
C MET A 1 13.77 -10.52 16.24
N GLN A 2 12.66 -10.97 15.62
CA GLN A 2 11.44 -11.35 16.35
C GLN A 2 11.48 -12.86 16.56
N ILE A 3 11.60 -13.27 17.79
CA ILE A 3 11.54 -14.68 18.21
C ILE A 3 10.09 -14.96 18.61
N ALA A 4 9.37 -15.73 17.80
CA ALA A 4 8.06 -16.24 18.16
C ALA A 4 8.22 -17.59 18.88
N LEU A 5 7.98 -17.60 20.17
CA LEU A 5 7.92 -18.83 20.99
C LEU A 5 6.52 -19.44 20.86
N THR A 6 6.41 -20.59 20.22
CA THR A 6 5.18 -21.39 20.20
C THR A 6 5.29 -22.47 21.28
N ILE A 7 4.57 -22.30 22.37
CA ILE A 7 4.48 -23.29 23.46
C ILE A 7 3.37 -24.28 23.13
N ASN A 8 3.75 -25.54 22.98
CA ASN A 8 2.80 -26.64 22.74
C ASN A 8 2.41 -27.26 24.11
N ALA A 9 1.25 -26.85 24.64
CA ALA A 9 0.71 -27.36 25.90
C ALA A 9 -0.27 -28.52 25.62
N LYS A 10 0.27 -29.72 25.41
CA LYS A 10 -0.48 -30.95 25.61
C LYS A 10 0.19 -31.76 26.72
N ASN A 11 -0.59 -32.01 27.77
CA ASN A 11 -0.33 -32.86 28.95
C ASN A 11 0.33 -32.19 30.14
N ALA A 12 -0.49 -31.53 30.96
CA ALA A 12 -0.37 -31.59 32.42
C ALA A 12 -1.47 -30.78 33.09
N PHE A 13 -2.61 -31.44 33.42
CA PHE A 13 -3.43 -31.00 34.58
C PHE A 13 -4.61 -31.97 34.77
N PRO A 14 -4.92 -32.39 36.00
CA PRO A 14 -6.00 -33.36 36.29
C PRO A 14 -7.39 -32.73 36.11
N HIS A 15 -8.31 -33.56 35.66
CA HIS A 15 -9.63 -33.21 35.09
C HIS A 15 -10.65 -32.54 36.04
N SER A 16 -10.40 -32.39 37.34
CA SER A 16 -11.38 -31.88 38.32
C SER A 16 -11.25 -30.39 38.64
N LEU A 17 -10.14 -29.72 38.33
CA LEU A 17 -9.92 -28.28 38.60
C LEU A 17 -10.28 -27.38 37.41
N ASN A 18 -10.70 -27.97 36.31
CA ASN A 18 -10.75 -27.30 34.97
C ASN A 18 -11.95 -26.35 34.81
N LYS A 19 -13.03 -26.45 35.59
CA LYS A 19 -14.27 -25.64 35.39
C LYS A 19 -14.13 -24.23 35.96
N TYR A 20 -13.47 -24.09 37.11
CA TYR A 20 -13.31 -22.77 37.75
C TYR A 20 -12.13 -21.99 37.17
N TRP A 21 -11.06 -22.68 36.82
CA TRP A 21 -9.90 -22.06 36.17
C TRP A 21 -10.21 -21.53 34.75
N LYS A 22 -11.04 -22.22 33.96
CA LYS A 22 -11.52 -21.74 32.70
C LYS A 22 -12.38 -20.48 32.83
N LYS A 23 -13.22 -20.43 33.87
CA LYS A 23 -14.04 -19.21 34.14
C LYS A 23 -13.16 -18.07 34.69
N ALA A 24 -12.19 -18.35 35.57
CA ALA A 24 -11.24 -17.36 36.08
C ALA A 24 -10.32 -16.83 34.96
N PHE A 25 -9.85 -17.71 34.06
CA PHE A 25 -9.03 -17.34 32.93
C PHE A 25 -9.85 -16.53 31.89
N ALA A 26 -11.09 -16.90 31.62
CA ALA A 26 -11.98 -16.15 30.77
C ALA A 26 -12.30 -14.75 31.36
N LEU A 27 -12.50 -14.67 32.69
CA LEU A 27 -12.73 -13.40 33.38
C LEU A 27 -11.47 -12.51 33.35
N LEU A 28 -10.29 -13.10 33.55
CA LEU A 28 -9.00 -12.41 33.46
C LEU A 28 -8.74 -11.93 32.04
N LEU A 29 -9.07 -12.75 31.04
CA LEU A 29 -8.96 -12.37 29.62
C LEU A 29 -9.92 -11.23 29.26
N CYS A 30 -11.15 -11.25 29.77
CA CYS A 30 -12.09 -10.14 29.59
C CYS A 30 -11.61 -8.85 30.28
N ILE A 31 -11.02 -8.96 31.48
CA ILE A 31 -10.45 -7.79 32.18
C ILE A 31 -9.21 -7.27 31.43
N LEU A 32 -8.35 -8.17 30.90
CA LEU A 32 -7.22 -7.76 30.05
C LEU A 32 -7.68 -7.08 28.75
N PHE A 33 -8.77 -7.54 28.13
CA PHE A 33 -9.33 -6.95 26.93
C PHE A 33 -9.93 -5.57 27.17
N THR A 34 -10.46 -5.30 28.35
CA THR A 34 -11.00 -3.96 28.71
C THR A 34 -9.89 -2.96 29.02
N LEU A 35 -8.68 -3.43 29.42
CA LEU A 35 -7.52 -2.56 29.67
C LEU A 35 -6.83 -2.08 28.39
N VAL A 36 -7.10 -2.69 27.24
CA VAL A 36 -6.54 -2.32 25.93
C VAL A 36 -7.44 -1.35 25.15
N ALA A 37 -8.56 -0.89 25.74
CA ALA A 37 -9.32 0.21 25.18
C ALA A 37 -8.49 1.50 25.27
N SER A 38 -7.56 1.65 24.36
CA SER A 38 -6.84 2.91 24.18
C SER A 38 -7.88 3.99 23.90
N ALA A 39 -8.08 4.89 24.84
CA ALA A 39 -8.89 6.08 24.63
C ALA A 39 -8.25 6.89 23.50
N GLN A 40 -8.72 6.67 22.28
CA GLN A 40 -8.34 7.52 21.16
C GLN A 40 -8.99 8.88 21.40
N ASN A 41 -8.17 9.88 21.60
CA ASN A 41 -8.65 11.24 21.65
C ASN A 41 -9.11 11.66 20.24
N HIS A 42 -10.29 12.23 20.15
CA HIS A 42 -10.85 12.74 18.90
C HIS A 42 -10.93 14.25 18.91
N ILE A 43 -10.51 14.85 17.81
CA ILE A 43 -10.73 16.28 17.55
C ILE A 43 -11.72 16.37 16.40
N SER A 44 -12.85 17.04 16.65
CA SER A 44 -13.91 17.18 15.64
C SER A 44 -14.27 18.66 15.43
N GLY A 45 -14.87 18.92 14.27
CA GLY A 45 -15.32 20.26 13.92
C GLY A 45 -15.96 20.33 12.55
N ILE A 46 -16.13 21.58 12.07
CA ILE A 46 -16.70 21.86 10.77
C ILE A 46 -15.83 22.87 10.00
N VAL A 47 -15.72 22.68 8.71
CA VAL A 47 -15.06 23.62 7.79
C VAL A 47 -16.13 24.31 6.97
N ILE A 48 -16.13 25.62 6.96
CA ILE A 48 -17.10 26.46 6.27
C ILE A 48 -16.44 27.59 5.51
N ASP A 49 -17.12 28.08 4.51
CA ASP A 49 -16.79 29.33 3.81
C ASP A 49 -17.10 30.53 4.71
N SER A 50 -16.16 31.46 4.84
CA SER A 50 -16.27 32.61 5.75
C SER A 50 -17.35 33.62 5.33
N LEU A 51 -17.65 33.72 4.03
CA LEU A 51 -18.62 34.68 3.49
C LEU A 51 -20.01 34.05 3.36
N SER A 52 -20.10 32.93 2.67
CA SER A 52 -21.37 32.26 2.40
C SER A 52 -21.88 31.39 3.54
N GLN A 53 -21.01 31.11 4.55
CA GLN A 53 -21.27 30.20 5.68
C GLN A 53 -21.64 28.76 5.24
N LYS A 54 -21.43 28.42 3.97
CA LYS A 54 -21.68 27.09 3.44
C LYS A 54 -20.57 26.12 3.84
N PRO A 55 -20.92 24.83 4.09
CA PRO A 55 -19.92 23.82 4.39
C PRO A 55 -18.99 23.57 3.19
N ILE A 56 -17.71 23.35 3.49
CA ILE A 56 -16.70 23.02 2.50
C ILE A 56 -16.44 21.52 2.56
N ALA A 57 -16.90 20.80 1.53
CA ALA A 57 -16.67 19.39 1.37
C ALA A 57 -15.21 19.10 0.92
N LYS A 58 -14.70 17.94 1.30
CA LYS A 58 -13.37 17.42 0.87
C LYS A 58 -12.20 18.36 1.19
N ALA A 59 -12.35 19.27 2.14
CA ALA A 59 -11.22 20.04 2.68
C ALA A 59 -10.26 19.09 3.41
N ASN A 60 -8.96 19.27 3.22
CA ASN A 60 -7.94 18.51 3.94
C ASN A 60 -7.65 19.17 5.26
N ILE A 61 -7.87 18.46 6.36
CA ILE A 61 -7.62 18.92 7.73
C ILE A 61 -6.44 18.16 8.30
N MET A 62 -5.40 18.85 8.72
CA MET A 62 -4.19 18.29 9.30
C MET A 62 -4.03 18.76 10.74
N LEU A 63 -3.71 17.84 11.62
CA LEU A 63 -3.29 18.11 12.97
C LEU A 63 -1.78 18.30 12.98
N LEU A 64 -1.33 19.46 13.42
CA LEU A 64 0.09 19.81 13.49
C LEU A 64 0.55 19.89 14.95
N LYS A 65 1.74 19.38 15.23
CA LYS A 65 2.51 19.60 16.45
C LYS A 65 3.91 20.06 16.06
N ASP A 66 4.36 21.21 16.57
CA ASP A 66 5.66 21.81 16.24
C ASP A 66 5.91 21.90 14.72
N GLY A 67 4.85 22.20 13.94
CA GLY A 67 4.91 22.30 12.49
C GLY A 67 4.93 20.96 11.73
N LYS A 68 4.98 19.83 12.44
CA LYS A 68 4.92 18.47 11.86
C LYS A 68 3.50 17.95 11.85
N VAL A 69 3.13 17.20 10.79
CA VAL A 69 1.81 16.57 10.68
C VAL A 69 1.76 15.34 11.57
N VAL A 70 0.79 15.31 12.47
CA VAL A 70 0.51 14.19 13.39
C VAL A 70 -0.49 13.22 12.78
N THR A 71 -1.59 13.76 12.27
CA THR A 71 -2.67 13.00 11.62
C THR A 71 -3.47 13.94 10.72
N PHE A 72 -4.31 13.39 9.87
CA PHE A 72 -5.14 14.17 8.97
C PHE A 72 -6.46 13.46 8.68
N CYS A 73 -7.43 14.22 8.18
CA CYS A 73 -8.66 13.73 7.62
C CYS A 73 -9.18 14.66 6.52
N ARG A 74 -10.30 14.29 5.92
CA ARG A 74 -11.08 15.15 5.02
C ARG A 74 -12.44 15.47 5.62
N SER A 75 -12.94 16.66 5.30
CA SER A 75 -14.34 16.98 5.59
C SER A 75 -15.27 16.18 4.69
N ASN A 76 -16.43 15.79 5.26
CA ASN A 76 -17.52 15.17 4.53
C ASN A 76 -18.31 16.22 3.72
N ASP A 77 -19.39 15.81 3.05
CA ASP A 77 -20.23 16.71 2.24
C ASP A 77 -20.94 17.81 3.05
N LYS A 78 -21.02 17.64 4.38
CA LYS A 78 -21.52 18.65 5.31
C LYS A 78 -20.42 19.52 5.93
N GLY A 79 -19.18 19.39 5.44
CA GLY A 79 -18.03 20.11 5.97
C GLY A 79 -17.52 19.59 7.32
N GLU A 80 -18.09 18.53 7.88
CA GLU A 80 -17.71 17.99 9.18
C GLU A 80 -16.44 17.16 9.06
N PHE A 81 -15.59 17.21 10.09
CA PHE A 81 -14.38 16.38 10.17
C PHE A 81 -14.21 15.79 11.56
N SER A 82 -13.53 14.66 11.62
CA SER A 82 -13.09 14.01 12.85
C SER A 82 -11.71 13.42 12.69
N LEU A 83 -10.80 13.75 13.60
CA LEU A 83 -9.41 13.34 13.66
C LEU A 83 -9.16 12.52 14.91
N SER A 84 -8.59 11.34 14.77
CA SER A 84 -8.14 10.52 15.89
C SER A 84 -6.65 10.74 16.13
N HIS A 85 -6.23 10.89 17.39
CA HIS A 85 -4.83 11.07 17.76
C HIS A 85 -4.53 10.47 19.14
N SER A 86 -3.25 10.23 19.42
CA SER A 86 -2.76 9.64 20.68
C SER A 86 -2.11 10.65 21.63
N ILE A 87 -2.19 11.93 21.32
CA ILE A 87 -1.55 12.99 22.10
C ILE A 87 -2.49 13.45 23.22
N SER A 88 -2.02 13.45 24.47
CA SER A 88 -2.85 13.82 25.63
C SER A 88 -2.89 15.32 25.90
N ASN A 89 -1.93 16.11 25.43
CA ASN A 89 -1.88 17.55 25.67
C ASN A 89 -2.19 18.33 24.40
N LEU A 90 -3.23 19.16 24.46
CA LEU A 90 -3.71 19.98 23.33
C LEU A 90 -2.96 21.32 23.16
N LYS A 91 -2.16 21.74 24.14
CA LYS A 91 -1.59 23.11 24.17
C LYS A 91 -0.75 23.52 22.98
N ASP A 92 -0.05 22.57 22.33
CA ASP A 92 0.86 22.86 21.22
C ASP A 92 0.34 22.33 19.87
N LEU A 93 -0.95 21.97 19.83
CA LEU A 93 -1.58 21.43 18.65
C LEU A 93 -2.30 22.52 17.85
N GLN A 94 -2.17 22.44 16.53
CA GLN A 94 -2.84 23.30 15.58
C GLN A 94 -3.59 22.47 14.53
N LEU A 95 -4.76 22.93 14.13
CA LEU A 95 -5.46 22.43 12.95
C LEU A 95 -5.11 23.31 11.77
N GLN A 96 -4.73 22.67 10.66
CA GLN A 96 -4.55 23.34 9.38
C GLN A 96 -5.54 22.78 8.37
N ALA A 97 -6.39 23.62 7.81
CA ALA A 97 -7.29 23.27 6.73
C ALA A 97 -6.76 23.82 5.40
N THR A 98 -6.90 22.97 4.35
CA THR A 98 -6.64 23.34 2.97
C THR A 98 -7.76 22.82 2.08
N ALA A 99 -8.25 23.65 1.19
CA ALA A 99 -9.24 23.29 0.19
C ALA A 99 -8.95 24.02 -1.12
N LEU A 100 -9.41 23.45 -2.24
CA LEU A 100 -9.27 24.08 -3.54
C LEU A 100 -9.99 25.43 -3.52
N GLU A 101 -9.41 26.45 -4.11
CA GLU A 101 -9.93 27.84 -4.16
C GLU A 101 -10.01 28.56 -2.82
N TYR A 102 -9.45 28.01 -1.74
CA TYR A 102 -9.46 28.63 -0.41
C TYR A 102 -8.05 28.92 0.09
N LYS A 103 -7.91 30.03 0.82
CA LYS A 103 -6.69 30.31 1.58
C LYS A 103 -6.52 29.26 2.68
N LYS A 104 -5.30 28.72 2.78
CA LYS A 104 -4.91 27.87 3.89
C LYS A 104 -5.20 28.55 5.22
N LYS A 105 -5.89 27.87 6.12
CA LYS A 105 -6.22 28.36 7.46
C LYS A 105 -5.55 27.50 8.52
N ARG A 106 -4.97 28.14 9.52
CA ARG A 106 -4.51 27.50 10.75
C ARG A 106 -5.27 28.07 11.92
N ILE A 107 -5.67 27.20 12.83
CA ILE A 107 -6.27 27.56 14.12
C ILE A 107 -5.60 26.79 15.25
N ALA A 108 -5.45 27.42 16.41
CA ALA A 108 -5.10 26.71 17.64
C ALA A 108 -6.31 25.90 18.13
N ILE A 109 -6.05 24.77 18.76
CA ILE A 109 -7.11 23.91 19.29
C ILE A 109 -7.41 24.38 20.71
N SER A 110 -8.63 24.87 20.94
CA SER A 110 -9.10 25.30 22.27
C SER A 110 -9.89 24.18 22.96
N THR A 111 -10.60 23.36 22.17
CA THR A 111 -11.47 22.28 22.65
C THR A 111 -11.33 21.05 21.78
N PRO A 112 -11.55 19.84 22.32
CA PRO A 112 -11.51 18.60 21.50
C PRO A 112 -12.67 18.55 20.49
N THR A 113 -13.76 19.22 20.74
CA THR A 113 -14.98 19.19 19.90
C THR A 113 -15.37 20.59 19.47
N ASN A 114 -16.22 20.68 18.43
CA ASN A 114 -16.78 21.94 17.93
C ASN A 114 -15.74 22.96 17.39
N ASN A 115 -14.63 22.48 16.83
CA ASN A 115 -13.70 23.37 16.17
C ASN A 115 -14.30 23.87 14.86
N ARG A 116 -14.46 25.18 14.74
CA ARG A 116 -14.98 25.83 13.53
C ARG A 116 -13.85 26.44 12.74
N ILE A 117 -13.65 25.98 11.51
CA ILE A 117 -12.61 26.49 10.61
C ILE A 117 -13.29 27.27 9.50
N GLU A 118 -13.15 28.59 9.55
CA GLU A 118 -13.67 29.49 8.52
C GLU A 118 -12.59 29.75 7.48
N MET A 119 -12.83 29.31 6.26
CA MET A 119 -11.90 29.47 5.14
C MET A 119 -12.34 30.62 4.25
N VAL A 120 -11.38 31.42 3.82
CA VAL A 120 -11.62 32.54 2.91
C VAL A 120 -11.32 32.09 1.50
N GLN A 121 -12.29 32.30 0.58
CA GLN A 121 -12.10 32.02 -0.83
C GLN A 121 -10.99 32.92 -1.42
N GLN A 122 -10.12 32.32 -2.20
CA GLN A 122 -9.03 33.04 -2.85
C GLN A 122 -9.12 32.80 -4.36
N ILE A 123 -9.44 33.87 -5.09
CA ILE A 123 -9.24 33.90 -6.54
C ILE A 123 -7.74 33.99 -6.77
N PHE A 124 -7.15 32.95 -7.35
CA PHE A 124 -5.72 32.93 -7.67
C PHE A 124 -5.48 33.78 -8.92
N GLU A 125 -5.26 35.07 -8.74
CA GLU A 125 -4.46 35.81 -9.73
C GLU A 125 -3.00 35.40 -9.53
N MET A 126 -2.40 34.85 -10.60
CA MET A 126 -1.02 34.37 -10.58
C MET A 126 -0.05 35.52 -10.38
N GLN A 127 0.28 35.82 -9.12
CA GLN A 127 1.50 36.54 -8.79
C GLN A 127 2.55 35.54 -8.37
N GLU A 128 3.73 35.64 -8.93
CA GLU A 128 4.93 34.89 -8.56
C GLU A 128 5.26 35.21 -7.09
N VAL A 129 4.75 34.37 -6.19
CA VAL A 129 5.04 34.49 -4.76
C VAL A 129 5.92 33.32 -4.38
N THR A 130 7.15 33.61 -4.02
CA THR A 130 8.03 32.69 -3.32
C THR A 130 7.45 32.40 -1.91
N VAL A 131 6.41 31.61 -1.87
CA VAL A 131 5.80 31.17 -0.62
C VAL A 131 6.57 29.94 -0.15
N LYS A 132 7.01 29.92 1.12
CA LYS A 132 7.33 28.68 1.81
C LYS A 132 6.05 27.85 1.80
N ALA A 133 5.92 27.01 0.79
CA ALA A 133 4.71 26.24 0.53
C ALA A 133 4.37 25.38 1.75
N GLY A 134 3.09 25.27 2.06
CA GLY A 134 2.61 24.32 3.05
C GLY A 134 2.96 22.88 2.62
N PRO A 135 2.72 21.89 3.48
CA PRO A 135 3.00 20.50 3.15
C PRO A 135 2.22 20.00 1.93
N ILE A 136 1.16 20.73 1.55
CA ILE A 136 0.34 20.43 0.38
C ILE A 136 0.12 21.73 -0.39
N THR A 137 0.35 21.68 -1.70
CA THR A 137 0.09 22.78 -2.62
C THR A 137 -0.66 22.27 -3.83
N GLY A 138 -1.60 23.05 -4.34
CA GLY A 138 -2.34 22.74 -5.57
C GLY A 138 -2.10 23.81 -6.63
N VAL A 139 -1.80 23.38 -7.85
CA VAL A 139 -1.69 24.25 -9.02
C VAL A 139 -2.40 23.58 -10.18
N LYS A 140 -3.48 24.18 -10.68
CA LYS A 140 -4.34 23.56 -11.71
C LYS A 140 -4.75 22.14 -11.31
N ASP A 141 -4.50 21.18 -12.17
CA ASP A 141 -4.86 19.77 -11.99
C ASP A 141 -3.78 18.98 -11.20
N THR A 142 -2.82 19.65 -10.57
CA THR A 142 -1.73 18.98 -9.85
C THR A 142 -1.73 19.35 -8.37
N ILE A 143 -1.82 18.33 -7.53
CA ILE A 143 -1.66 18.44 -6.08
C ILE A 143 -0.26 17.93 -5.73
N THR A 144 0.54 18.77 -5.11
CA THR A 144 1.90 18.43 -4.68
C THR A 144 1.97 18.29 -3.16
N PHE A 145 2.48 17.17 -2.70
CA PHE A 145 2.76 16.85 -1.30
C PHE A 145 4.27 16.95 -1.04
N ASP A 146 4.68 17.74 -0.05
CA ASP A 146 6.05 17.73 0.46
C ASP A 146 6.21 16.51 1.40
N LEU A 147 6.73 15.40 0.85
CA LEU A 147 6.84 14.15 1.59
C LEU A 147 7.76 14.23 2.80
N THR A 148 8.67 15.19 2.83
CA THR A 148 9.58 15.38 3.98
C THR A 148 8.83 15.73 5.26
N ARG A 149 7.64 16.32 5.11
CA ARG A 149 6.77 16.68 6.23
C ARG A 149 5.84 15.57 6.69
N PHE A 150 5.66 14.54 5.88
CA PHE A 150 4.84 13.37 6.18
C PHE A 150 5.69 12.18 6.65
N THR A 151 7.00 12.22 6.40
CA THR A 151 7.93 11.16 6.78
C THR A 151 8.25 11.23 8.27
N SER A 152 8.20 10.08 8.94
CA SER A 152 8.62 9.87 10.32
C SER A 152 9.76 8.85 10.41
N GLU A 153 10.44 8.76 11.56
CA GLU A 153 11.51 7.78 11.80
C GLU A 153 11.06 6.32 11.72
N ARG A 154 9.75 6.07 11.87
CA ARG A 154 9.15 4.73 11.78
C ARG A 154 8.90 4.28 10.36
N ASP A 155 8.98 5.18 9.38
CA ASP A 155 8.70 4.87 7.99
C ASP A 155 9.92 4.25 7.34
N ASN A 156 9.75 3.07 6.78
CA ASN A 156 10.82 2.35 6.10
C ASN A 156 10.80 2.59 4.59
N SER A 157 9.61 2.72 4.02
CA SER A 157 9.38 2.73 2.58
C SER A 157 8.52 3.93 2.13
N LEU A 158 8.56 4.21 0.85
CA LEU A 158 7.66 5.19 0.22
C LEU A 158 6.18 4.83 0.47
N LYS A 159 5.83 3.53 0.46
CA LYS A 159 4.47 3.05 0.76
C LYS A 159 3.97 3.59 2.10
N ASP A 160 4.81 3.55 3.14
CA ASP A 160 4.45 4.00 4.49
C ASP A 160 4.16 5.51 4.51
N VAL A 161 4.90 6.28 3.71
CA VAL A 161 4.72 7.74 3.60
C VAL A 161 3.46 8.06 2.79
N LEU A 162 3.25 7.37 1.65
CA LEU A 162 2.07 7.60 0.80
C LEU A 162 0.76 7.29 1.53
N ALA A 163 0.74 6.27 2.38
CA ALA A 163 -0.44 5.91 3.18
C ALA A 163 -0.86 6.99 4.19
N LYS A 164 -0.01 7.98 4.45
CA LYS A 164 -0.29 9.11 5.35
C LYS A 164 -0.80 10.35 4.63
N LEU A 165 -0.78 10.34 3.30
CA LEU A 165 -1.18 11.51 2.52
C LEU A 165 -2.70 11.66 2.52
N PRO A 166 -3.22 12.87 2.75
CA PRO A 166 -4.65 13.10 2.72
C PRO A 166 -5.23 12.82 1.33
N GLY A 167 -6.29 12.04 1.30
CA GLY A 167 -6.95 11.61 0.09
C GLY A 167 -6.27 10.49 -0.68
N VAL A 168 -5.10 10.03 -0.25
CA VAL A 168 -4.43 8.86 -0.80
C VAL A 168 -4.75 7.65 0.06
N ASN A 169 -5.15 6.57 -0.57
CA ASN A 169 -5.33 5.28 0.07
C ASN A 169 -4.40 4.26 -0.56
N VAL A 170 -3.70 3.50 0.27
CA VAL A 170 -2.83 2.40 -0.17
C VAL A 170 -3.34 1.13 0.50
N ASP A 171 -3.85 0.21 -0.28
CA ASP A 171 -4.39 -1.04 0.23
C ASP A 171 -3.29 -2.05 0.63
N ASN A 172 -3.70 -3.20 1.15
CA ASN A 172 -2.77 -4.25 1.57
C ASN A 172 -1.95 -4.82 0.41
N SER A 173 -2.46 -4.80 -0.82
CA SER A 173 -1.75 -5.26 -2.02
C SER A 173 -0.74 -4.23 -2.52
N GLY A 174 -0.80 -3.00 -2.02
CA GLY A 174 0.01 -1.86 -2.47
C GLY A 174 -0.65 -1.05 -3.58
N LYS A 175 -1.93 -1.32 -3.90
CA LYS A 175 -2.69 -0.53 -4.87
C LYS A 175 -2.98 0.85 -4.29
N ILE A 176 -2.74 1.87 -5.11
CA ILE A 176 -2.92 3.27 -4.74
C ILE A 176 -4.18 3.82 -5.39
N SER A 177 -5.00 4.48 -4.58
CA SER A 177 -6.12 5.27 -5.06
C SER A 177 -6.08 6.68 -4.46
N VAL A 178 -6.54 7.65 -5.21
CA VAL A 178 -6.61 9.05 -4.80
C VAL A 178 -8.04 9.53 -4.94
N ASN A 179 -8.60 10.04 -3.84
CA ASN A 179 -10.00 10.50 -3.82
C ASN A 179 -11.01 9.44 -4.26
N GLY A 180 -10.71 8.15 -3.98
CA GLY A 180 -11.52 7.01 -4.40
C GLY A 180 -11.32 6.55 -5.84
N LYS A 181 -10.45 7.19 -6.62
CA LYS A 181 -10.07 6.77 -7.97
C LYS A 181 -8.72 6.06 -7.96
N ASP A 182 -8.64 4.91 -8.62
CA ASP A 182 -7.38 4.20 -8.82
C ASP A 182 -6.46 5.02 -9.72
N ILE A 183 -5.15 5.02 -9.40
CA ILE A 183 -4.19 5.69 -10.27
C ILE A 183 -3.98 4.88 -11.54
N SER A 184 -3.99 5.58 -12.68
CA SER A 184 -3.74 4.99 -14.00
C SER A 184 -2.25 4.91 -14.36
N ARG A 185 -1.40 5.66 -13.66
CA ARG A 185 0.03 5.71 -13.90
C ARG A 185 0.79 6.11 -12.64
N PHE A 186 1.91 5.43 -12.41
CA PHE A 186 2.85 5.76 -11.34
C PHE A 186 4.25 5.97 -11.91
N THR A 187 4.87 7.09 -11.62
CA THR A 187 6.22 7.41 -12.09
C THR A 187 7.12 7.83 -10.94
N VAL A 188 8.42 7.58 -11.08
CA VAL A 188 9.45 8.13 -10.21
C VAL A 188 10.42 8.91 -11.08
N GLU A 189 10.72 10.17 -10.72
CA GLU A 189 11.50 11.10 -11.54
C GLU A 189 10.95 11.24 -12.98
N GLY A 190 9.61 11.12 -13.14
CA GLY A 190 8.91 11.22 -14.41
C GLY A 190 9.00 9.98 -15.31
N LEU A 191 9.56 8.86 -14.84
CA LEU A 191 9.71 7.63 -15.60
C LEU A 191 8.94 6.48 -14.92
N ASP A 192 8.28 5.64 -15.71
CA ASP A 192 7.59 4.44 -15.24
C ASP A 192 8.50 3.22 -15.43
N LEU A 193 9.33 2.90 -14.42
CA LEU A 193 10.18 1.72 -14.41
C LEU A 193 9.37 0.42 -14.23
N SER A 194 8.25 0.51 -13.53
CA SER A 194 7.53 -0.64 -12.99
C SER A 194 6.53 -1.27 -13.94
N ASP A 195 6.16 -0.55 -15.00
CA ASP A 195 5.14 -0.98 -15.96
C ASP A 195 3.83 -1.41 -15.30
N GLY A 196 3.32 -0.54 -14.44
CA GLY A 196 2.11 -0.78 -13.67
C GLY A 196 2.28 -1.64 -12.40
N LYS A 197 3.46 -2.24 -12.16
CA LYS A 197 3.78 -3.02 -10.95
C LYS A 197 4.43 -2.13 -9.88
N TYR A 198 3.88 -0.96 -9.63
CA TYR A 198 4.51 0.09 -8.83
C TYR A 198 4.65 -0.25 -7.32
N ASN A 199 3.94 -1.26 -6.82
CA ASN A 199 4.13 -1.75 -5.45
C ASN A 199 5.59 -2.12 -5.18
N LYS A 200 6.29 -2.71 -6.14
CA LYS A 200 7.72 -3.02 -6.01
C LYS A 200 8.58 -1.77 -5.79
N LEU A 201 8.24 -0.65 -6.45
CA LEU A 201 8.92 0.63 -6.24
C LEU A 201 8.56 1.23 -4.88
N THR A 202 7.27 1.30 -4.55
CA THR A 202 6.81 1.92 -3.31
C THR A 202 7.30 1.20 -2.05
N GLU A 203 7.53 -0.12 -2.12
CA GLU A 203 8.06 -0.92 -1.02
C GLU A 203 9.58 -0.87 -0.88
N ASN A 204 10.33 -0.51 -1.95
CA ASN A 204 11.79 -0.57 -1.97
C ASN A 204 12.47 0.81 -2.03
N ILE A 205 11.77 1.87 -2.39
CA ILE A 205 12.25 3.24 -2.21
C ILE A 205 12.16 3.58 -0.72
N LYS A 206 13.28 4.01 -0.12
CA LYS A 206 13.33 4.34 1.30
C LYS A 206 12.58 5.64 1.59
N ALA A 207 11.82 5.67 2.69
CA ALA A 207 11.07 6.84 3.11
C ALA A 207 11.93 8.11 3.25
N LYS A 208 13.16 7.97 3.73
CA LYS A 208 14.09 9.09 3.90
C LYS A 208 14.59 9.71 2.59
N ASP A 209 14.49 8.99 1.48
CA ASP A 209 15.04 9.38 0.17
C ASP A 209 14.03 10.17 -0.69
N VAL A 210 12.76 10.21 -0.28
CA VAL A 210 11.72 10.91 -1.05
C VAL A 210 11.63 12.39 -0.71
N LYS A 211 11.29 13.21 -1.71
CA LYS A 211 11.16 14.65 -1.59
C LYS A 211 9.71 15.09 -1.71
N LYS A 212 9.05 14.79 -2.81
CA LYS A 212 7.66 15.17 -3.06
C LYS A 212 6.90 14.12 -3.84
N ALA A 213 5.58 14.11 -3.70
CA ALA A 213 4.66 13.40 -4.57
C ALA A 213 3.73 14.41 -5.24
N GLU A 214 3.51 14.22 -6.54
CA GLU A 214 2.61 15.01 -7.36
C GLU A 214 1.48 14.11 -7.82
N VAL A 215 0.26 14.45 -7.47
CA VAL A 215 -0.95 13.83 -7.99
C VAL A 215 -1.44 14.70 -9.13
N ILE A 216 -1.55 14.12 -10.31
CA ILE A 216 -1.98 14.80 -11.53
C ILE A 216 -3.37 14.27 -11.84
N GLU A 217 -4.37 15.12 -11.66
CA GLU A 217 -5.74 14.86 -12.08
C GLU A 217 -5.84 15.13 -13.59
N HIS A 218 -6.73 14.44 -14.26
CA HIS A 218 -6.92 14.54 -15.72
C HIS A 218 -5.68 14.19 -16.56
N ASP A 219 -4.86 13.24 -16.06
CA ASP A 219 -3.65 12.83 -16.76
C ASP A 219 -3.96 12.25 -18.15
N GLN A 220 -3.34 12.84 -19.16
CA GLN A 220 -3.37 12.34 -20.52
C GLN A 220 -1.97 11.83 -20.90
N PRO A 221 -1.77 10.48 -20.94
CA PRO A 221 -0.45 9.89 -21.17
C PRO A 221 0.09 10.18 -22.59
N ILE A 222 -0.80 10.41 -23.55
CA ILE A 222 -0.44 10.71 -24.95
C ILE A 222 -0.25 12.21 -25.11
N LYS A 223 0.97 12.68 -25.34
CA LYS A 223 1.29 14.11 -25.47
C LYS A 223 0.44 14.82 -26.55
N ALA A 224 0.23 14.17 -27.68
CA ALA A 224 -0.55 14.74 -28.80
C ALA A 224 -2.03 15.00 -28.45
N LEU A 225 -2.56 14.32 -27.44
CA LEU A 225 -3.95 14.46 -26.98
C LEU A 225 -4.09 15.38 -25.77
N ARG A 226 -3.00 15.80 -25.15
CA ARG A 226 -3.04 16.77 -24.04
C ARG A 226 -3.74 18.05 -24.48
N ASN A 227 -4.62 18.56 -23.63
CA ASN A 227 -5.45 19.74 -23.88
C ASN A 227 -6.44 19.63 -25.08
N LYS A 228 -6.55 18.43 -25.69
CA LYS A 228 -7.50 18.20 -26.81
C LYS A 228 -8.60 17.21 -26.41
N VAL A 229 -8.28 16.25 -25.57
CA VAL A 229 -9.21 15.22 -25.11
C VAL A 229 -9.23 15.22 -23.60
N PHE A 230 -10.42 15.32 -23.02
CA PHE A 230 -10.60 15.18 -21.57
C PHE A 230 -10.23 13.76 -21.13
N SER A 231 -9.52 13.65 -20.02
CA SER A 231 -9.17 12.39 -19.40
C SER A 231 -9.59 12.44 -17.93
N ASP A 232 -10.24 11.41 -17.44
CA ASP A 232 -10.60 11.26 -16.03
C ASP A 232 -9.55 10.44 -15.24
N ASN A 233 -8.40 10.20 -15.84
CA ASN A 233 -7.31 9.43 -15.26
C ASN A 233 -6.55 10.25 -14.21
N VAL A 234 -6.10 9.57 -13.18
CA VAL A 234 -5.24 10.15 -12.15
C VAL A 234 -3.85 9.51 -12.24
N ALA A 235 -2.81 10.31 -12.29
CA ALA A 235 -1.44 9.83 -12.23
C ALA A 235 -0.73 10.32 -10.97
N MET A 236 0.29 9.57 -10.53
CA MET A 236 1.16 9.97 -9.43
C MET A 236 2.61 9.96 -9.88
N ASN A 237 3.32 11.04 -9.59
CA ASN A 237 4.76 11.16 -9.79
C ASN A 237 5.46 11.42 -8.47
N VAL A 238 6.50 10.65 -8.17
CA VAL A 238 7.32 10.84 -6.98
C VAL A 238 8.70 11.34 -7.39
N THR A 239 9.20 12.34 -6.68
CA THR A 239 10.57 12.82 -6.87
C THR A 239 11.41 12.52 -5.64
N LEU A 240 12.66 12.16 -5.87
CA LEU A 240 13.63 11.86 -4.84
C LEU A 240 14.43 13.12 -4.44
N LYS A 241 15.05 13.07 -3.28
CA LYS A 241 16.07 14.04 -2.87
C LYS A 241 17.27 13.92 -3.80
N ASP A 242 18.00 15.01 -4.00
CA ASP A 242 19.12 15.05 -4.96
C ASP A 242 20.22 14.04 -4.61
N GLU A 243 20.50 13.86 -3.33
CA GLU A 243 21.47 12.88 -2.83
C GLU A 243 21.03 11.42 -2.96
N ALA A 244 19.74 11.17 -3.19
CA ALA A 244 19.19 9.83 -3.37
C ALA A 244 19.13 9.39 -4.84
N ARG A 245 19.20 10.35 -5.77
CA ARG A 245 19.20 10.04 -7.20
C ARG A 245 20.46 9.33 -7.61
N ASP A 246 20.33 8.43 -8.57
CA ASP A 246 21.41 7.62 -9.15
C ASP A 246 22.19 6.76 -8.14
N ARG A 247 21.80 6.81 -6.86
CA ARG A 247 22.38 5.98 -5.81
C ARG A 247 21.82 4.56 -5.87
N LEU A 248 22.71 3.58 -5.73
CA LEU A 248 22.31 2.18 -5.60
C LEU A 248 21.71 1.94 -4.21
N SER A 249 20.48 1.45 -4.17
CA SER A 249 19.78 1.01 -2.96
C SER A 249 19.65 -0.49 -2.97
N VAL A 250 20.09 -1.15 -1.90
CA VAL A 250 19.94 -2.59 -1.71
C VAL A 250 19.03 -2.82 -0.52
N THR A 251 18.04 -3.69 -0.70
CA THR A 251 17.12 -4.11 0.36
C THR A 251 17.11 -5.63 0.44
N LEU A 252 17.44 -6.16 1.61
CA LEU A 252 17.42 -7.60 1.89
C LEU A 252 16.42 -7.87 3.01
N ARG A 253 15.52 -8.84 2.82
CA ARG A 253 14.53 -9.26 3.81
C ARG A 253 14.59 -10.78 3.99
N PRO A 254 15.53 -11.29 4.81
CA PRO A 254 15.55 -12.70 5.16
C PRO A 254 14.42 -13.04 6.12
N TYR A 255 13.88 -14.24 6.01
CA TYR A 255 12.87 -14.78 6.89
C TYR A 255 13.17 -16.25 7.21
N ILE A 256 13.18 -16.60 8.50
CA ILE A 256 13.32 -17.96 8.96
C ILE A 256 12.25 -18.20 10.03
N SER A 257 11.47 -19.26 9.85
CA SER A 257 10.53 -19.77 10.86
C SER A 257 11.05 -21.09 11.38
N VAL A 258 11.33 -21.14 12.68
CA VAL A 258 11.78 -22.36 13.34
C VAL A 258 10.59 -23.16 13.82
N GLY A 259 10.47 -24.40 13.36
CA GLY A 259 9.36 -25.29 13.67
C GLY A 259 9.48 -26.60 12.89
N LYS A 260 8.45 -27.41 12.95
CA LYS A 260 8.33 -28.62 12.11
C LYS A 260 7.11 -28.46 11.19
N PRO A 261 7.33 -28.22 9.88
CA PRO A 261 8.61 -28.01 9.18
C PRO A 261 9.21 -26.60 9.39
N THR A 262 10.52 -26.48 9.21
CA THR A 262 11.22 -25.19 9.16
C THR A 262 10.94 -24.53 7.81
N HIS A 263 10.56 -23.25 7.84
CA HIS A 263 10.31 -22.48 6.61
C HIS A 263 11.37 -21.39 6.43
N ILE A 264 11.88 -21.29 5.23
CA ILE A 264 12.84 -20.27 4.82
C ILE A 264 12.20 -19.45 3.70
N ALA A 265 12.31 -18.15 3.78
CA ALA A 265 11.94 -17.23 2.72
C ALA A 265 12.87 -16.03 2.73
N GLY A 266 12.89 -15.28 1.65
CA GLY A 266 13.62 -14.04 1.58
C GLY A 266 13.38 -13.30 0.29
N SER A 267 13.66 -12.01 0.33
CA SER A 267 13.69 -11.17 -0.86
C SER A 267 14.93 -10.29 -0.87
N ALA A 268 15.45 -10.06 -2.07
CA ALA A 268 16.51 -9.10 -2.35
C ALA A 268 16.02 -8.17 -3.46
N ASN A 269 16.19 -6.88 -3.24
CA ASN A 269 15.92 -5.86 -4.24
C ASN A 269 17.14 -4.95 -4.38
N ILE A 270 17.51 -4.65 -5.62
CA ILE A 270 18.54 -3.68 -5.99
C ILE A 270 17.86 -2.63 -6.85
N LEU A 271 17.89 -1.39 -6.43
CA LEU A 271 17.21 -0.28 -7.10
C LEU A 271 18.14 0.89 -7.31
N GLN A 272 18.18 1.41 -8.53
CA GLN A 272 18.79 2.68 -8.88
C GLN A 272 17.78 3.53 -9.65
N VAL A 273 17.50 4.73 -9.15
CA VAL A 273 16.53 5.64 -9.76
C VAL A 273 17.21 6.95 -10.11
N GLY A 274 17.20 7.27 -11.39
CA GLY A 274 17.69 8.54 -11.93
C GLY A 274 16.71 9.14 -12.93
N LYS A 275 16.95 10.38 -13.36
CA LYS A 275 16.09 11.09 -14.32
C LYS A 275 16.15 10.52 -15.75
N ARG A 276 17.19 9.77 -16.08
CA ARG A 276 17.39 9.23 -17.43
C ARG A 276 17.60 7.72 -17.47
N LYS A 277 18.04 7.14 -16.38
CA LYS A 277 18.32 5.72 -16.26
C LYS A 277 17.75 5.21 -14.95
N GLN A 278 16.99 4.16 -15.03
CA GLN A 278 16.47 3.46 -13.87
C GLN A 278 16.67 1.97 -14.05
N ILE A 279 17.03 1.30 -12.97
CA ILE A 279 17.26 -0.15 -12.96
C ILE A 279 16.69 -0.72 -11.67
N MET A 280 16.00 -1.85 -11.78
CA MET A 280 15.52 -2.63 -10.66
C MET A 280 15.77 -4.12 -10.90
N TYR A 281 16.37 -4.77 -9.91
CA TYR A 281 16.51 -6.21 -9.83
C TYR A 281 15.75 -6.68 -8.60
N ASP A 282 14.90 -7.68 -8.77
CA ASP A 282 14.17 -8.33 -7.69
C ASP A 282 14.47 -9.82 -7.69
N ALA A 283 14.67 -10.38 -6.51
CA ALA A 283 14.75 -11.81 -6.28
C ALA A 283 13.91 -12.17 -5.06
N ILE A 284 13.00 -13.11 -5.20
CA ILE A 284 12.14 -13.59 -4.13
C ILE A 284 12.20 -15.11 -4.09
N TYR A 285 12.36 -15.66 -2.90
CA TYR A 285 12.27 -17.08 -2.62
C TYR A 285 11.36 -17.29 -1.42
N ASP A 286 10.35 -18.16 -1.54
CA ASP A 286 9.40 -18.41 -0.48
C ASP A 286 9.00 -19.89 -0.38
N ARG A 287 9.05 -20.44 0.84
CA ARG A 287 8.58 -21.80 1.17
C ARG A 287 7.51 -21.81 2.27
N ARG A 288 6.86 -20.69 2.50
CA ARG A 288 5.87 -20.53 3.58
C ARG A 288 4.44 -20.81 3.14
N GLY A 289 4.23 -21.29 1.92
CA GLY A 289 2.89 -21.44 1.37
C GLY A 289 2.42 -20.25 0.52
N ARG A 290 3.24 -19.20 0.38
CA ARG A 290 2.93 -18.03 -0.44
C ARG A 290 3.28 -18.29 -1.90
N ASP A 291 2.40 -17.81 -2.78
CA ASP A 291 2.68 -17.74 -4.20
C ASP A 291 3.27 -16.36 -4.53
N VAL A 292 4.56 -16.33 -4.89
CA VAL A 292 5.26 -15.08 -5.17
C VAL A 292 4.89 -14.46 -6.53
N ALA A 293 4.13 -15.16 -7.39
CA ALA A 293 3.58 -14.54 -8.60
C ALA A 293 2.71 -13.33 -8.27
N GLN A 294 1.99 -13.40 -7.15
CA GLN A 294 1.15 -12.30 -6.68
C GLN A 294 1.95 -11.08 -6.19
N SER A 295 3.24 -11.22 -5.88
CA SER A 295 4.09 -10.09 -5.45
C SER A 295 4.35 -9.07 -6.56
N GLY A 296 4.08 -9.44 -7.81
CA GLY A 296 4.21 -8.57 -8.99
C GLY A 296 2.87 -8.25 -9.64
N ILE A 297 1.83 -7.97 -8.84
CA ILE A 297 0.50 -7.61 -9.36
C ILE A 297 0.61 -6.35 -10.21
N THR A 298 0.06 -6.39 -11.42
CA THR A 298 -0.07 -5.21 -12.28
C THR A 298 -1.35 -4.48 -11.91
N PHE A 299 -1.22 -3.23 -11.45
CA PHE A 299 -2.37 -2.40 -11.07
C PHE A 299 -2.87 -1.51 -12.21
N VAL A 300 -2.02 -1.29 -13.20
CA VAL A 300 -2.34 -0.51 -14.40
C VAL A 300 -2.34 -1.45 -15.58
N TYR A 301 -3.48 -1.61 -16.22
CA TYR A 301 -3.62 -2.46 -17.39
C TYR A 301 -3.58 -1.61 -18.66
N ASP A 302 -2.69 -1.95 -19.57
CA ASP A 302 -2.78 -1.50 -20.95
C ASP A 302 -3.70 -2.46 -21.71
N PHE A 303 -4.91 -2.01 -22.03
CA PHE A 303 -5.88 -2.82 -22.78
C PHE A 303 -5.41 -3.18 -24.20
N MET A 304 -4.39 -2.48 -24.71
CA MET A 304 -3.81 -2.74 -26.03
C MET A 304 -2.63 -3.74 -25.95
N ALA A 305 -2.11 -3.99 -24.76
CA ALA A 305 -1.04 -4.97 -24.58
C ALA A 305 -1.57 -6.41 -24.73
N PRO A 306 -0.83 -7.30 -25.38
CA PRO A 306 -1.18 -8.72 -25.42
C PRO A 306 -1.32 -9.26 -23.98
N GLN A 307 -2.51 -9.78 -23.67
CA GLN A 307 -2.73 -10.38 -22.35
C GLN A 307 -1.93 -11.69 -22.26
N PRO A 308 -1.17 -11.89 -21.16
CA PRO A 308 -0.48 -13.15 -20.97
C PRO A 308 -1.51 -14.30 -20.91
N VAL A 309 -1.27 -15.35 -21.69
CA VAL A 309 -2.11 -16.54 -21.63
C VAL A 309 -1.95 -17.16 -20.24
N SER A 310 -3.04 -17.15 -19.46
CA SER A 310 -3.05 -17.84 -18.18
C SER A 310 -3.16 -19.35 -18.45
N LEU A 311 -2.09 -20.09 -18.23
CA LEU A 311 -2.08 -21.54 -18.29
C LEU A 311 -3.01 -22.17 -17.23
N SER A 312 -3.35 -21.42 -16.19
CA SER A 312 -4.27 -21.85 -15.12
C SER A 312 -5.70 -22.13 -15.61
N SER A 313 -6.07 -21.64 -16.81
CA SER A 313 -7.36 -21.98 -17.43
C SER A 313 -7.43 -23.42 -17.95
N TRP A 314 -6.30 -24.10 -18.09
CA TRP A 314 -6.21 -25.45 -18.69
C TRP A 314 -6.23 -26.57 -17.65
N TYR A 315 -6.05 -26.24 -16.37
CA TYR A 315 -6.12 -27.19 -15.27
C TYR A 315 -6.75 -26.56 -14.04
N SER A 316 -7.50 -27.33 -13.28
CA SER A 316 -8.03 -26.92 -11.99
C SER A 316 -7.20 -27.54 -10.88
N VAL A 317 -6.68 -26.67 -10.00
CA VAL A 317 -6.04 -27.13 -8.77
C VAL A 317 -7.13 -27.28 -7.71
N PRO A 318 -7.32 -28.48 -7.12
CA PRO A 318 -8.25 -28.62 -6.02
C PRO A 318 -7.87 -27.67 -4.89
N THR A 319 -8.77 -26.76 -4.55
CA THR A 319 -8.55 -25.83 -3.45
C THR A 319 -9.05 -26.43 -2.15
N LEU A 320 -8.15 -26.58 -1.19
CA LEU A 320 -8.54 -26.91 0.19
C LEU A 320 -9.32 -25.73 0.77
N ARG A 321 -10.56 -25.98 1.16
CA ARG A 321 -11.37 -25.00 1.89
C ARG A 321 -11.29 -25.31 3.38
N ALA A 322 -10.61 -24.47 4.13
CA ALA A 322 -10.57 -24.53 5.57
C ALA A 322 -10.66 -23.11 6.13
N PRO A 323 -11.15 -22.91 7.36
CA PRO A 323 -11.26 -21.59 7.99
C PRO A 323 -9.89 -21.09 8.50
N ILE A 324 -8.84 -21.29 7.69
CA ILE A 324 -7.48 -20.81 7.95
C ILE A 324 -6.91 -20.20 6.68
N GLU A 325 -5.91 -19.37 6.82
CA GLU A 325 -5.27 -18.68 5.70
C GLU A 325 -4.72 -19.68 4.66
N ALA A 326 -4.93 -19.38 3.39
CA ALA A 326 -4.51 -20.25 2.27
C ALA A 326 -2.99 -20.55 2.31
N GLU A 327 -2.19 -19.66 2.82
CA GLU A 327 -0.74 -19.83 3.00
C GLU A 327 -0.39 -21.00 3.93
N ARG A 328 -1.25 -21.30 4.90
CA ARG A 328 -1.06 -22.42 5.85
C ARG A 328 -1.49 -23.77 5.29
N LEU A 329 -2.21 -23.75 4.18
CA LEU A 329 -2.72 -24.94 3.50
C LEU A 329 -1.83 -25.40 2.34
N ARG A 330 -0.91 -24.56 1.88
CA ARG A 330 -0.09 -24.81 0.72
C ARG A 330 1.30 -25.28 1.11
N PHE A 331 1.78 -26.34 0.46
CA PHE A 331 3.16 -26.80 0.54
C PHE A 331 3.83 -26.51 -0.81
N ASN A 332 4.27 -25.27 -0.97
CA ASN A 332 4.94 -24.84 -2.19
C ASN A 332 6.35 -24.31 -1.95
N THR A 333 7.13 -24.31 -3.02
CA THR A 333 8.37 -23.55 -3.14
C THR A 333 8.21 -22.63 -4.33
N SER A 334 8.18 -21.33 -4.06
CA SER A 334 7.92 -20.31 -5.05
C SER A 334 9.11 -19.36 -5.15
N GLN A 335 9.51 -18.99 -6.36
CA GLN A 335 10.64 -18.11 -6.65
C GLN A 335 10.28 -17.17 -7.80
N SER A 336 10.77 -15.95 -7.71
CA SER A 336 10.63 -14.96 -8.78
C SER A 336 11.89 -14.13 -8.89
N TYR A 337 12.36 -13.94 -10.10
CA TYR A 337 13.51 -13.08 -10.41
C TYR A 337 13.08 -12.12 -11.51
N SER A 338 13.32 -10.83 -11.32
CA SER A 338 13.00 -9.85 -12.34
C SER A 338 14.09 -8.81 -12.52
N ILE A 339 14.26 -8.39 -13.77
CA ILE A 339 15.17 -7.33 -14.20
C ILE A 339 14.33 -6.33 -14.98
N ASN A 340 14.32 -5.09 -14.53
CA ASN A 340 13.69 -3.98 -15.22
C ASN A 340 14.70 -2.87 -15.43
N ARG A 341 14.92 -2.47 -16.66
CA ARG A 341 15.80 -1.36 -17.02
C ARG A 341 15.05 -0.40 -17.93
N LEU A 342 15.02 0.86 -17.55
CA LEU A 342 14.47 1.94 -18.35
C LEU A 342 15.55 2.99 -18.62
N THR A 343 15.66 3.37 -19.86
CA THR A 343 16.62 4.41 -20.30
C THR A 343 15.91 5.43 -21.18
N LYS A 344 16.07 6.70 -20.84
CA LYS A 344 15.53 7.84 -21.60
C LYS A 344 16.65 8.57 -22.33
N THR A 345 16.54 8.71 -23.64
CA THR A 345 17.50 9.44 -24.46
C THR A 345 17.27 10.95 -24.40
N LYS A 346 18.22 11.74 -24.97
CA LYS A 346 18.08 13.20 -25.06
C LYS A 346 16.84 13.67 -25.84
N ASN A 347 16.35 12.84 -26.77
CA ASN A 347 15.20 13.15 -27.63
C ASN A 347 13.88 12.57 -27.05
N ASP A 348 13.75 12.43 -25.73
CA ASP A 348 12.58 11.92 -25.04
C ASP A 348 12.11 10.51 -25.47
N LYS A 349 12.96 9.75 -26.17
CA LYS A 349 12.69 8.35 -26.48
C LYS A 349 13.03 7.48 -25.27
N GLU A 350 12.14 6.59 -24.91
CA GLU A 350 12.32 5.65 -23.80
C GLU A 350 12.54 4.24 -24.34
N LEU A 351 13.53 3.55 -23.79
CA LEU A 351 13.79 2.14 -24.04
C LEU A 351 13.66 1.39 -22.71
N ARG A 352 12.72 0.46 -22.65
CA ARG A 352 12.51 -0.44 -21.53
C ARG A 352 12.94 -1.84 -21.92
N ILE A 353 13.61 -2.52 -21.02
CA ILE A 353 13.97 -3.94 -21.12
C ILE A 353 13.49 -4.59 -19.84
N THR A 354 12.65 -5.62 -19.97
CA THR A 354 12.13 -6.39 -18.85
C THR A 354 12.42 -7.86 -19.07
N ALA A 355 12.90 -8.54 -18.04
CA ALA A 355 13.06 -9.98 -18.01
C ALA A 355 12.58 -10.50 -16.67
N ASP A 356 11.61 -11.41 -16.68
CA ASP A 356 11.02 -12.02 -15.50
C ASP A 356 11.11 -13.54 -15.60
N TYR A 357 11.54 -14.18 -14.54
CA TYR A 357 11.46 -15.62 -14.38
C TYR A 357 10.70 -15.95 -13.10
N TYR A 358 9.70 -16.78 -13.21
CA TYR A 358 8.91 -17.28 -12.10
C TYR A 358 8.92 -18.79 -12.11
N ARG A 359 9.07 -19.38 -10.93
CA ARG A 359 8.94 -20.82 -10.71
C ARG A 359 8.14 -21.11 -9.47
N ASN A 360 7.19 -22.01 -9.58
CA ASN A 360 6.42 -22.51 -8.45
C ASN A 360 6.34 -24.04 -8.48
N VAL A 361 6.62 -24.67 -7.36
CA VAL A 361 6.45 -26.10 -7.17
C VAL A 361 5.49 -26.30 -6.00
N LEU A 362 4.24 -26.62 -6.32
CA LEU A 362 3.19 -26.90 -5.35
C LEU A 362 3.04 -28.41 -5.18
N ARG A 363 3.02 -28.89 -3.94
CA ARG A 363 2.69 -30.26 -3.58
C ARG A 363 1.46 -30.23 -2.69
N GLN A 364 0.49 -31.07 -3.02
CA GLN A 364 -0.75 -31.14 -2.27
C GLN A 364 -1.19 -32.60 -2.13
N ASN A 365 -1.48 -32.99 -0.91
CA ASN A 365 -2.06 -34.29 -0.59
C ASN A 365 -3.42 -34.05 0.02
N THR A 366 -4.46 -34.62 -0.57
CA THR A 366 -5.82 -34.51 -0.06
C THR A 366 -6.36 -35.91 0.23
N SER A 367 -7.16 -36.01 1.27
CA SER A 367 -7.87 -37.23 1.63
C SER A 367 -9.31 -36.87 1.96
N ASN A 368 -10.23 -37.31 1.16
CA ASN A 368 -11.67 -37.14 1.36
C ASN A 368 -12.26 -38.49 1.80
N SER A 369 -13.01 -38.48 2.89
CA SER A 369 -13.73 -39.67 3.36
C SER A 369 -15.21 -39.37 3.44
N SER A 370 -16.01 -40.19 2.73
CA SER A 370 -17.48 -40.08 2.69
C SER A 370 -18.09 -41.35 3.20
N THR A 371 -18.97 -41.25 4.20
CA THR A 371 -19.70 -42.40 4.73
C THR A 371 -21.16 -42.33 4.26
N TYR A 372 -21.60 -43.40 3.60
CA TYR A 372 -22.93 -43.51 3.08
C TYR A 372 -23.76 -44.48 3.98
N TYR A 373 -24.94 -44.05 4.38
CA TYR A 373 -25.84 -44.79 5.26
C TYR A 373 -27.06 -45.35 4.48
N PHE A 374 -26.81 -46.03 3.34
CA PHE A 374 -27.89 -46.52 2.49
C PHE A 374 -28.48 -47.86 2.92
N ALA A 375 -27.83 -48.58 3.81
CA ALA A 375 -28.25 -49.88 4.27
C ALA A 375 -27.90 -50.05 5.75
N LYS A 376 -28.20 -51.25 6.31
CA LYS A 376 -27.88 -51.60 7.72
C LYS A 376 -26.37 -51.49 8.06
N ILE A 377 -25.50 -51.45 7.02
CA ILE A 377 -24.06 -51.36 7.17
C ILE A 377 -23.58 -50.07 6.50
N PRO A 378 -23.03 -49.09 7.27
CA PRO A 378 -22.48 -47.89 6.66
C PRO A 378 -21.24 -48.24 5.83
N THR A 379 -21.17 -47.70 4.64
CA THR A 379 -20.03 -47.86 3.72
C THR A 379 -19.24 -46.57 3.67
N THR A 380 -17.94 -46.65 3.99
CA THR A 380 -17.03 -45.50 3.92
C THR A 380 -16.13 -45.62 2.70
N THR A 381 -16.16 -44.61 1.86
CA THR A 381 -15.23 -44.46 0.73
C THR A 381 -14.20 -43.39 1.11
N THR A 382 -12.93 -43.74 0.97
CA THR A 382 -11.82 -42.80 1.17
C THR A 382 -11.08 -42.61 -0.14
N GLU A 383 -11.07 -41.37 -0.63
CA GLU A 383 -10.30 -40.93 -1.79
C GLU A 383 -9.04 -40.24 -1.32
N LYS A 384 -7.89 -40.67 -1.79
CA LYS A 384 -6.59 -40.01 -1.53
C LYS A 384 -6.04 -39.51 -2.87
N GLN A 385 -5.78 -38.22 -2.94
CA GLN A 385 -5.18 -37.59 -4.11
C GLN A 385 -3.81 -36.99 -3.72
N GLN A 386 -2.82 -37.25 -4.56
CA GLN A 386 -1.51 -36.62 -4.49
C GLN A 386 -1.29 -35.83 -5.76
N MET A 387 -1.02 -34.54 -5.61
CA MET A 387 -0.80 -33.65 -6.73
C MET A 387 0.56 -32.95 -6.58
N MET A 388 1.27 -32.84 -7.68
CA MET A 388 2.47 -32.02 -7.81
C MET A 388 2.36 -31.17 -9.06
N LEU A 389 2.26 -29.86 -8.86
CA LEU A 389 2.26 -28.89 -9.93
C LEU A 389 3.64 -28.21 -9.97
N LYS A 390 4.24 -28.17 -11.15
CA LYS A 390 5.46 -27.40 -11.45
C LYS A 390 5.12 -26.40 -12.53
N GLU A 391 5.41 -25.16 -12.26
CA GLU A 391 5.16 -24.05 -13.17
C GLU A 391 6.45 -23.26 -13.33
N ASP A 392 6.90 -23.07 -14.55
CA ASP A 392 8.05 -22.27 -14.92
C ASP A 392 7.59 -21.28 -15.98
N ILE A 393 7.70 -19.99 -15.71
CA ILE A 393 7.31 -18.91 -16.62
C ILE A 393 8.50 -17.99 -16.84
N PHE A 394 8.85 -17.75 -18.08
CA PHE A 394 9.84 -16.77 -18.49
C PHE A 394 9.21 -15.75 -19.41
N ASN A 395 9.32 -14.46 -19.06
CA ASN A 395 8.87 -13.35 -19.88
C ASN A 395 10.07 -12.46 -20.20
N PHE A 396 10.13 -12.03 -21.45
CA PHE A 396 11.12 -11.05 -21.90
C PHE A 396 10.44 -10.05 -22.82
N SER A 397 10.65 -8.75 -22.56
CA SER A 397 10.16 -7.68 -23.44
C SER A 397 11.21 -6.60 -23.65
N ILE A 398 11.15 -5.99 -24.82
CA ILE A 398 11.87 -4.77 -25.18
C ILE A 398 10.87 -3.79 -25.78
N ASP A 399 10.62 -2.71 -25.05
CA ASP A 399 9.65 -1.70 -25.44
C ASP A 399 10.36 -0.38 -25.74
N LYS A 400 10.07 0.18 -26.90
CA LYS A 400 10.58 1.49 -27.31
C LYS A 400 9.43 2.47 -27.46
N LYS A 401 9.38 3.43 -26.57
CA LYS A 401 8.41 4.51 -26.64
C LYS A 401 9.02 5.74 -27.32
N ILE A 402 8.35 6.22 -28.37
CA ILE A 402 8.74 7.42 -29.09
C ILE A 402 7.67 8.46 -28.82
N ASN A 403 7.99 9.47 -28.02
CA ASN A 403 7.12 10.61 -27.80
C ASN A 403 7.43 11.65 -28.88
N THR A 404 6.60 11.68 -29.91
CA THR A 404 6.61 12.73 -30.94
C THR A 404 5.75 13.91 -30.52
#